data_90c0dbce6f62c215c89f5880be98bf10
#
_entry.id   90c0dbce6f62c215c89f5880be98bf10
#
_cell.length_a   1.000
_cell.length_b   1.000
_cell.length_c   1.000
_cell.angle_alpha   90.00
_cell.angle_beta   90.00
_cell.angle_gamma   90.00
#
_symmetry.space_group_name_H-M   'P 1'
#
loop_
_entity.id
_entity.type
_entity.pdbx_description
1 polymer ?
#
loop_
_entity_poly.entity_id
_entity_poly.type
_entity_poly.pdbx_seq_one_letter_code
_entity_poly.pdbx_strand_id
1 'polypeptide(L)'
;MTHQELTAVDYVIGVHEDPAELDPQAWNGLLATQAEPTPFMRHEYLLALHASGSAVPSTGWAPRFVTVHAGGVLQAACASYLKSHSYGEYVFDWAWADAYRRYGLRYYPKLLAAVPFTPVPGSRLLARSDAARQRLIDVLHSLLEADKLSSAHALFLDPVDAQALQAAGWMMREGVQFHWTQDAQDPMADFGTLLARLQRDKRKKIQQERRKVADQGVHFTAHEGADIGQREWDFFHHCYTLTYQAHHSTPYLTRDFFTRMASTLPTHWLMFVAHVNDTPVATSLIAIDP
;
A
#
# COMPACT_ATOMS: atom_id res chain seq x y z
N MET A 1 0.87 15.92 48.46
CA MET A 1 0.72 15.14 47.22
C MET A 1 -0.15 15.97 46.28
N THR A 2 0.46 16.70 45.42
CA THR A 2 -0.22 17.56 44.41
C THR A 2 -0.76 16.66 43.32
N HIS A 3 -2.08 16.47 43.23
CA HIS A 3 -2.75 15.95 42.04
C HIS A 3 -2.48 16.91 40.88
N GLN A 4 -1.58 16.51 39.98
CA GLN A 4 -1.45 17.13 38.68
C GLN A 4 -2.71 16.70 37.88
N GLU A 5 -3.68 17.61 37.75
CA GLU A 5 -4.79 17.43 36.81
C GLU A 5 -4.18 17.29 35.40
N LEU A 6 -4.27 16.07 34.84
CA LEU A 6 -4.00 15.83 33.43
C LEU A 6 -5.08 16.61 32.67
N THR A 7 -4.73 17.80 32.19
CA THR A 7 -5.59 18.56 31.27
C THR A 7 -5.88 17.65 30.07
N ALA A 8 -7.17 17.38 29.84
CA ALA A 8 -7.60 16.61 28.68
C ALA A 8 -7.05 17.30 27.41
N VAL A 9 -6.33 16.56 26.59
CA VAL A 9 -5.84 17.09 25.32
C VAL A 9 -7.04 17.35 24.41
N ASP A 10 -7.19 18.61 23.99
CA ASP A 10 -8.27 19.00 23.07
C ASP A 10 -7.88 18.57 21.64
N TYR A 11 -8.54 17.53 21.15
CA TYR A 11 -8.33 17.01 19.81
C TYR A 11 -9.32 17.59 18.81
N VAL A 12 -8.78 18.12 17.71
CA VAL A 12 -9.57 18.55 16.54
C VAL A 12 -9.51 17.43 15.49
N ILE A 13 -10.69 16.96 15.08
CA ILE A 13 -10.84 15.88 14.11
C ILE A 13 -11.18 16.46 12.74
N GLY A 14 -10.44 16.03 11.71
CA GLY A 14 -10.74 16.25 10.30
C GLY A 14 -11.11 14.95 9.59
N VAL A 15 -12.09 15.03 8.69
CA VAL A 15 -12.43 13.95 7.76
C VAL A 15 -12.39 14.53 6.35
N HIS A 16 -11.55 13.97 5.48
CA HIS A 16 -11.24 14.52 4.17
C HIS A 16 -11.64 13.53 3.07
N GLU A 17 -12.29 14.06 2.05
CA GLU A 17 -12.73 13.28 0.87
C GLU A 17 -11.75 13.42 -0.31
N ASP A 18 -10.82 14.34 -0.21
CA ASP A 18 -9.74 14.54 -1.19
C ASP A 18 -8.38 14.59 -0.46
N PRO A 19 -7.42 13.70 -0.79
CA PRO A 19 -6.06 13.77 -0.27
C PRO A 19 -5.34 15.11 -0.51
N ALA A 20 -5.77 15.89 -1.51
CA ALA A 20 -5.21 17.21 -1.79
C ALA A 20 -5.49 18.25 -0.69
N GLU A 21 -6.46 18.00 0.19
CA GLU A 21 -6.77 18.87 1.35
C GLU A 21 -5.76 18.69 2.49
N LEU A 22 -4.94 17.64 2.45
CA LEU A 22 -3.99 17.32 3.51
C LEU A 22 -2.66 18.05 3.31
N ASP A 23 -2.03 18.47 4.40
CA ASP A 23 -0.66 18.99 4.38
C ASP A 23 0.35 17.86 4.14
N PRO A 24 1.05 17.84 2.97
CA PRO A 24 2.01 16.77 2.65
C PRO A 24 3.17 16.68 3.65
N GLN A 25 3.63 17.82 4.18
CA GLN A 25 4.76 17.86 5.11
C GLN A 25 4.35 17.28 6.47
N ALA A 26 3.18 17.68 6.98
CA ALA A 26 2.65 17.15 8.23
C ALA A 26 2.38 15.64 8.13
N TRP A 27 1.77 15.18 7.02
CA TRP A 27 1.49 13.77 6.77
C TRP A 27 2.77 12.94 6.69
N ASN A 28 3.71 13.32 5.82
CA ASN A 28 4.96 12.59 5.64
C ASN A 28 5.85 12.66 6.88
N GLY A 29 5.84 13.78 7.61
CA GLY A 29 6.53 13.91 8.88
C GLY A 29 5.95 13.00 9.97
N LEU A 30 4.64 12.76 9.96
CA LEU A 30 4.00 11.78 10.85
C LEU A 30 4.33 10.34 10.40
N LEU A 31 4.29 10.05 9.10
CA LEU A 31 4.67 8.74 8.55
C LEU A 31 6.10 8.36 8.94
N ALA A 32 7.05 9.28 8.83
CA ALA A 32 8.46 9.04 9.17
C ALA A 32 8.70 8.68 10.64
N THR A 33 7.73 8.92 11.53
CA THR A 33 7.83 8.53 12.95
C THR A 33 7.30 7.13 13.23
N GLN A 34 6.73 6.44 12.24
CA GLN A 34 6.18 5.10 12.42
C GLN A 34 7.28 4.03 12.40
N ALA A 35 6.97 2.87 12.98
CA ALA A 35 7.92 1.75 13.05
C ALA A 35 8.23 1.16 11.66
N GLU A 36 7.24 1.12 10.79
CA GLU A 36 7.35 0.58 9.44
C GLU A 36 6.79 1.57 8.40
N PRO A 37 7.47 2.71 8.20
CA PRO A 37 7.07 3.64 7.14
C PRO A 37 7.30 2.98 5.78
N THR A 38 6.33 3.11 4.88
CA THR A 38 6.46 2.59 3.51
C THR A 38 6.21 3.70 2.50
N PRO A 39 6.82 3.66 1.32
CA PRO A 39 6.58 4.67 0.29
C PRO A 39 5.11 4.72 -0.15
N PHE A 40 4.37 3.64 0.02
CA PHE A 40 2.96 3.53 -0.33
C PHE A 40 2.02 4.33 0.59
N MET A 41 2.47 4.71 1.78
CA MET A 41 1.73 5.58 2.71
C MET A 41 2.14 7.05 2.60
N ARG A 42 3.08 7.40 1.73
CA ARG A 42 3.41 8.81 1.48
C ARG A 42 2.25 9.55 0.86
N HIS A 43 2.11 10.81 1.23
CA HIS A 43 1.06 11.68 0.70
C HIS A 43 1.03 11.70 -0.83
N GLU A 44 2.19 11.78 -1.48
CA GLU A 44 2.34 11.83 -2.92
C GLU A 44 1.78 10.59 -3.61
N TYR A 45 1.97 9.40 -2.99
CA TYR A 45 1.43 8.14 -3.51
C TYR A 45 -0.10 8.10 -3.41
N LEU A 46 -0.64 8.45 -2.24
CA LEU A 46 -2.08 8.47 -1.98
C LEU A 46 -2.80 9.51 -2.84
N LEU A 47 -2.19 10.70 -2.99
CA LEU A 47 -2.69 11.75 -3.87
C LEU A 47 -2.68 11.30 -5.35
N ALA A 48 -1.60 10.63 -5.79
CA ALA A 48 -1.52 10.12 -7.16
C ALA A 48 -2.60 9.09 -7.46
N LEU A 49 -2.91 8.17 -6.53
CA LEU A 49 -4.02 7.22 -6.66
C LEU A 49 -5.36 7.91 -6.88
N HIS A 50 -5.61 8.98 -6.14
CA HIS A 50 -6.84 9.76 -6.25
C HIS A 50 -6.86 10.61 -7.52
N ALA A 51 -5.86 11.48 -7.70
CA ALA A 51 -5.80 12.45 -8.78
C ALA A 51 -5.71 11.83 -10.18
N SER A 52 -5.18 10.61 -10.29
CA SER A 52 -5.15 9.86 -11.56
C SER A 52 -6.47 9.14 -11.88
N GLY A 53 -7.46 9.18 -10.98
CA GLY A 53 -8.69 8.42 -11.11
C GLY A 53 -8.55 6.92 -10.86
N SER A 54 -7.40 6.46 -10.34
CA SER A 54 -7.19 5.03 -10.04
C SER A 54 -7.97 4.60 -8.80
N ALA A 55 -7.99 5.41 -7.73
CA ALA A 55 -8.73 5.13 -6.50
C ALA A 55 -9.67 6.31 -6.18
N VAL A 56 -10.87 6.26 -6.74
CA VAL A 56 -11.91 7.29 -6.65
C VAL A 56 -13.29 6.64 -6.42
N PRO A 57 -14.35 7.39 -6.09
CA PRO A 57 -15.68 6.82 -5.86
C PRO A 57 -16.19 5.96 -7.02
N SER A 58 -15.93 6.36 -8.27
CA SER A 58 -16.35 5.59 -9.47
C SER A 58 -15.63 4.24 -9.63
N THR A 59 -14.46 4.08 -9.02
CA THR A 59 -13.72 2.81 -8.97
C THR A 59 -13.93 2.05 -7.64
N GLY A 60 -14.91 2.49 -6.85
CA GLY A 60 -15.27 1.87 -5.57
C GLY A 60 -14.36 2.21 -4.39
N TRP A 61 -13.56 3.27 -4.50
CA TRP A 61 -12.65 3.77 -3.47
C TRP A 61 -12.95 5.23 -3.15
N ALA A 62 -13.97 5.51 -2.35
CA ALA A 62 -14.27 6.89 -1.94
C ALA A 62 -13.42 7.27 -0.72
N PRO A 63 -12.51 8.26 -0.81
CA PRO A 63 -11.64 8.63 0.30
C PRO A 63 -12.45 9.09 1.53
N ARG A 64 -11.97 8.72 2.70
CA ARG A 64 -12.43 9.13 4.02
C ARG A 64 -11.22 9.23 4.94
N PHE A 65 -10.28 10.10 4.59
CA PHE A 65 -9.04 10.26 5.34
C PHE A 65 -9.33 10.97 6.65
N VAL A 66 -8.86 10.37 7.74
CA VAL A 66 -9.07 10.91 9.09
C VAL A 66 -7.78 11.54 9.58
N THR A 67 -7.89 12.74 10.15
CA THR A 67 -6.80 13.44 10.83
C THR A 67 -7.20 13.81 12.25
N VAL A 68 -6.25 13.71 13.17
CA VAL A 68 -6.38 14.09 14.58
C VAL A 68 -5.31 15.12 14.91
N HIS A 69 -5.70 16.33 15.26
CA HIS A 69 -4.78 17.42 15.61
C HIS A 69 -4.91 17.77 17.08
N ALA A 70 -3.81 18.21 17.68
CA ALA A 70 -3.80 18.86 18.99
C ALA A 70 -2.83 20.04 18.96
N GLY A 71 -3.26 21.20 19.43
CA GLY A 71 -2.47 22.43 19.39
C GLY A 71 -2.01 22.80 17.98
N GLY A 72 -2.81 22.48 16.94
CA GLY A 72 -2.49 22.75 15.53
C GLY A 72 -1.51 21.74 14.89
N VAL A 73 -1.02 20.74 15.65
CA VAL A 73 -0.07 19.73 15.17
C VAL A 73 -0.81 18.44 14.87
N LEU A 74 -0.52 17.80 13.72
CA LEU A 74 -1.03 16.50 13.37
C LEU A 74 -0.48 15.42 14.31
N GLN A 75 -1.36 14.79 15.10
CA GLN A 75 -1.04 13.77 16.10
C GLN A 75 -1.28 12.35 15.59
N ALA A 76 -2.35 12.16 14.81
CA ALA A 76 -2.63 10.88 14.18
C ALA A 76 -3.37 11.07 12.86
N ALA A 77 -3.25 10.09 11.96
CA ALA A 77 -3.92 10.08 10.67
C ALA A 77 -4.12 8.65 10.14
N CYS A 78 -5.18 8.47 9.32
CA CYS A 78 -5.48 7.21 8.65
C CYS A 78 -5.97 7.48 7.23
N ALA A 79 -5.35 6.81 6.25
CA ALA A 79 -5.88 6.74 4.90
C ALA A 79 -6.96 5.66 4.86
N SER A 80 -8.22 6.05 4.97
CA SER A 80 -9.36 5.15 4.89
C SER A 80 -10.28 5.49 3.72
N TYR A 81 -11.11 4.54 3.33
CA TYR A 81 -11.99 4.62 2.17
C TYR A 81 -13.35 4.00 2.45
N LEU A 82 -14.41 4.58 1.91
CA LEU A 82 -15.69 3.88 1.77
C LEU A 82 -15.61 2.99 0.53
N LYS A 83 -15.77 1.68 0.73
CA LYS A 83 -15.68 0.69 -0.32
C LYS A 83 -17.07 0.25 -0.78
N SER A 84 -17.33 0.36 -2.07
CA SER A 84 -18.57 -0.13 -2.69
C SER A 84 -18.49 -1.58 -3.17
N HIS A 85 -17.30 -2.19 -3.16
CA HIS A 85 -16.99 -3.59 -3.49
C HIS A 85 -15.60 -3.96 -2.99
N SER A 86 -15.21 -5.24 -2.98
CA SER A 86 -13.91 -5.70 -2.45
C SER A 86 -12.81 -5.89 -3.50
N TYR A 87 -13.00 -5.42 -4.74
CA TYR A 87 -11.94 -5.47 -5.74
C TYR A 87 -10.77 -4.54 -5.36
N GLY A 88 -9.53 -5.04 -5.60
CA GLY A 88 -8.30 -4.29 -5.36
C GLY A 88 -7.82 -4.27 -3.92
N GLU A 89 -8.47 -4.98 -3.01
CA GLU A 89 -8.09 -5.12 -1.60
C GLU A 89 -7.05 -6.24 -1.38
N TYR A 90 -7.02 -7.24 -2.28
CA TYR A 90 -6.21 -8.46 -2.15
C TYR A 90 -6.49 -9.29 -0.89
N VAL A 91 -7.62 -9.03 -0.24
CA VAL A 91 -8.19 -9.85 0.84
C VAL A 91 -9.56 -10.34 0.38
N PHE A 92 -9.77 -11.66 0.45
CA PHE A 92 -10.99 -12.27 -0.07
C PHE A 92 -12.05 -12.36 1.04
N ASP A 93 -13.03 -11.48 0.98
CA ASP A 93 -14.16 -11.41 1.92
C ASP A 93 -15.51 -11.75 1.27
N TRP A 94 -15.49 -12.38 0.10
CA TRP A 94 -16.70 -12.74 -0.67
C TRP A 94 -17.70 -13.56 0.14
N ALA A 95 -17.22 -14.43 1.05
CA ALA A 95 -18.08 -15.21 1.93
C ALA A 95 -18.91 -14.33 2.87
N TRP A 96 -18.34 -13.21 3.35
CA TRP A 96 -19.04 -12.24 4.17
C TRP A 96 -20.09 -11.48 3.36
N ALA A 97 -19.73 -10.97 2.20
CA ALA A 97 -20.67 -10.28 1.30
C ALA A 97 -21.84 -11.20 0.92
N ASP A 98 -21.58 -12.47 0.64
CA ASP A 98 -22.59 -13.47 0.36
C ASP A 98 -23.50 -13.75 1.56
N ALA A 99 -22.94 -13.86 2.77
CA ALA A 99 -23.72 -14.06 3.99
C ALA A 99 -24.69 -12.88 4.23
N TYR A 100 -24.19 -11.64 4.13
CA TYR A 100 -25.03 -10.45 4.26
C TYR A 100 -26.18 -10.47 3.24
N ARG A 101 -25.88 -10.77 1.97
CA ARG A 101 -26.88 -10.85 0.91
C ARG A 101 -27.97 -11.91 1.21
N ARG A 102 -27.58 -13.09 1.70
CA ARG A 102 -28.52 -14.19 2.05
C ARG A 102 -29.49 -13.78 3.17
N TYR A 103 -29.04 -12.93 4.08
CA TYR A 103 -29.87 -12.41 5.18
C TYR A 103 -30.56 -11.08 4.85
N GLY A 104 -30.53 -10.62 3.59
CA GLY A 104 -31.15 -9.36 3.18
C GLY A 104 -30.48 -8.11 3.73
N LEU A 105 -29.22 -8.22 4.19
CA LEU A 105 -28.44 -7.14 4.75
C LEU A 105 -27.49 -6.53 3.70
N ARG A 106 -27.18 -5.25 3.85
CA ARG A 106 -26.20 -4.56 2.99
C ARG A 106 -24.80 -4.74 3.55
N TYR A 107 -23.87 -5.31 2.77
CA TYR A 107 -22.47 -5.40 3.12
C TYR A 107 -21.68 -4.15 2.72
N TYR A 108 -22.03 -3.53 1.61
CA TYR A 108 -21.42 -2.30 1.13
C TYR A 108 -22.36 -1.10 1.31
N PRO A 109 -21.82 0.12 1.56
CA PRO A 109 -20.39 0.41 1.73
C PRO A 109 -19.86 -0.09 3.07
N LYS A 110 -18.57 -0.40 3.10
CA LYS A 110 -17.79 -0.68 4.32
C LYS A 110 -16.65 0.32 4.44
N LEU A 111 -16.17 0.60 5.66
CA LEU A 111 -14.97 1.41 5.89
C LEU A 111 -13.72 0.53 5.76
N LEU A 112 -12.70 1.02 5.06
CA LEU A 112 -11.47 0.27 4.83
C LEU A 112 -10.24 1.16 5.04
N ALA A 113 -9.42 0.84 6.03
CA ALA A 113 -8.07 1.38 6.21
C ALA A 113 -7.07 0.48 5.47
N ALA A 114 -6.62 0.92 4.28
CA ALA A 114 -5.68 0.18 3.43
C ALA A 114 -5.06 1.10 2.38
N VAL A 115 -3.93 0.69 1.82
CA VAL A 115 -3.42 1.32 0.59
C VAL A 115 -4.09 0.62 -0.61
N PRO A 116 -4.79 1.36 -1.49
CA PRO A 116 -5.42 0.77 -2.66
C PRO A 116 -4.44 -0.01 -3.55
N PHE A 117 -4.83 -1.19 -3.98
CA PHE A 117 -4.09 -2.04 -4.92
C PHE A 117 -2.71 -2.50 -4.47
N THR A 118 -2.39 -2.36 -3.17
CA THR A 118 -1.03 -2.52 -2.63
C THR A 118 -1.05 -3.43 -1.40
N PRO A 119 -0.88 -4.75 -1.56
CA PRO A 119 -0.93 -5.72 -0.46
C PRO A 119 0.42 -5.80 0.30
N VAL A 120 0.93 -4.65 0.73
CA VAL A 120 2.20 -4.54 1.45
C VAL A 120 1.91 -4.19 2.91
N PRO A 121 2.47 -4.94 3.90
CA PRO A 121 2.36 -4.60 5.30
C PRO A 121 3.00 -3.24 5.64
N GLY A 122 2.48 -2.61 6.69
CA GLY A 122 3.01 -1.36 7.23
C GLY A 122 1.97 -0.61 8.06
N SER A 123 2.36 0.53 8.61
CA SER A 123 1.52 1.35 9.47
C SER A 123 0.31 1.91 8.72
N ARG A 124 -0.88 1.71 9.27
CA ARG A 124 -2.16 2.23 8.76
C ARG A 124 -2.74 3.30 9.68
N LEU A 125 -2.45 3.20 10.97
CA LEU A 125 -2.83 4.16 11.98
C LEU A 125 -1.61 5.01 12.36
N LEU A 126 -1.27 5.97 11.49
CA LEU A 126 -0.14 6.86 11.76
C LEU A 126 -0.41 7.63 13.05
N ALA A 127 0.47 7.54 14.05
CA ALA A 127 0.26 8.20 15.33
C ALA A 127 1.60 8.54 16.03
N ARG A 128 1.64 9.71 16.69
CA ARG A 128 2.78 10.13 17.52
C ARG A 128 2.78 9.51 18.91
N SER A 129 1.64 8.97 19.35
CA SER A 129 1.48 8.33 20.67
C SER A 129 0.33 7.35 20.65
N ASP A 130 0.31 6.44 21.63
CA ASP A 130 -0.78 5.49 21.80
C ASP A 130 -2.11 6.18 22.12
N ALA A 131 -2.09 7.29 22.86
CA ALA A 131 -3.28 8.08 23.13
C ALA A 131 -3.86 8.68 21.84
N ALA A 132 -3.03 9.19 20.94
CA ALA A 132 -3.45 9.72 19.64
C ALA A 132 -3.97 8.57 18.73
N ARG A 133 -3.30 7.40 18.74
CA ARG A 133 -3.75 6.20 18.01
C ARG A 133 -5.12 5.72 18.52
N GLN A 134 -5.30 5.67 19.83
CA GLN A 134 -6.61 5.32 20.41
C GLN A 134 -7.69 6.32 20.00
N ARG A 135 -7.38 7.62 20.04
CA ARG A 135 -8.33 8.63 19.58
C ARG A 135 -8.71 8.47 18.10
N LEU A 136 -7.75 8.11 17.26
CA LEU A 136 -8.01 7.81 15.85
C LEU A 136 -8.94 6.59 15.69
N ILE A 137 -8.73 5.52 16.46
CA ILE A 137 -9.60 4.33 16.48
C ILE A 137 -11.02 4.69 16.91
N ASP A 138 -11.18 5.53 17.93
CA ASP A 138 -12.50 6.00 18.39
C ASP A 138 -13.23 6.79 17.29
N VAL A 139 -12.48 7.59 16.50
CA VAL A 139 -13.05 8.31 15.35
C VAL A 139 -13.51 7.33 14.26
N LEU A 140 -12.72 6.30 13.96
CA LEU A 140 -13.12 5.28 12.98
C LEU A 140 -14.40 4.53 13.42
N HIS A 141 -14.55 4.24 14.71
CA HIS A 141 -15.79 3.68 15.27
C HIS A 141 -16.97 4.66 15.14
N SER A 142 -16.74 5.94 15.44
CA SER A 142 -17.79 6.96 15.31
C SER A 142 -18.26 7.13 13.86
N LEU A 143 -17.34 7.05 12.87
CA LEU A 143 -17.69 7.08 11.45
C LEU A 143 -18.52 5.85 11.06
N LEU A 144 -18.18 4.65 11.57
CA LEU A 144 -18.92 3.44 11.32
C LEU A 144 -20.39 3.58 11.74
N GLU A 145 -20.63 4.16 12.91
CA GLU A 145 -21.97 4.37 13.47
C GLU A 145 -22.71 5.50 12.72
N ALA A 146 -22.06 6.65 12.52
CA ALA A 146 -22.68 7.81 11.90
C ALA A 146 -23.14 7.54 10.46
N ASP A 147 -22.28 6.88 9.67
CA ASP A 147 -22.55 6.54 8.26
C ASP A 147 -23.34 5.22 8.12
N LYS A 148 -23.69 4.55 9.25
CA LYS A 148 -24.41 3.27 9.29
C LYS A 148 -23.75 2.22 8.39
N LEU A 149 -22.43 2.12 8.46
CA LEU A 149 -21.66 1.18 7.66
C LEU A 149 -21.80 -0.24 8.17
N SER A 150 -21.64 -1.22 7.31
CA SER A 150 -21.75 -2.63 7.67
C SER A 150 -20.62 -3.12 8.56
N SER A 151 -19.43 -2.60 8.33
CA SER A 151 -18.20 -3.02 8.99
C SER A 151 -17.05 -2.05 8.72
N ALA A 152 -16.01 -2.13 9.56
CA ALA A 152 -14.72 -1.50 9.32
C ALA A 152 -13.65 -2.58 9.20
N HIS A 153 -12.71 -2.39 8.28
CA HIS A 153 -11.61 -3.29 8.00
C HIS A 153 -10.29 -2.50 7.98
N ALA A 154 -9.21 -3.14 8.45
CA ALA A 154 -7.86 -2.62 8.32
C ALA A 154 -6.96 -3.74 7.80
N LEU A 155 -6.23 -3.50 6.70
CA LEU A 155 -5.52 -4.54 5.97
C LEU A 155 -4.01 -4.35 6.01
N PHE A 156 -3.29 -5.48 6.10
CA PHE A 156 -1.82 -5.52 6.05
C PHE A 156 -1.17 -4.62 7.11
N LEU A 157 -1.65 -4.79 8.34
CA LEU A 157 -1.22 -4.00 9.50
C LEU A 157 0.20 -4.39 9.94
N ASP A 158 0.93 -3.42 10.44
CA ASP A 158 2.09 -3.68 11.27
C ASP A 158 1.68 -4.22 12.66
N PRO A 159 2.62 -4.79 13.45
CA PRO A 159 2.28 -5.35 14.76
C PRO A 159 1.72 -4.33 15.76
N VAL A 160 2.13 -3.07 15.69
CA VAL A 160 1.69 -2.01 16.62
C VAL A 160 0.22 -1.67 16.38
N ASP A 161 -0.15 -1.46 15.12
CA ASP A 161 -1.52 -1.18 14.73
C ASP A 161 -2.44 -2.37 14.98
N ALA A 162 -1.96 -3.60 14.69
CA ALA A 162 -2.69 -4.82 14.94
C ALA A 162 -3.02 -4.98 16.42
N GLN A 163 -2.05 -4.75 17.30
CA GLN A 163 -2.25 -4.82 18.76
C GLN A 163 -3.24 -3.74 19.25
N ALA A 164 -3.13 -2.51 18.75
CA ALA A 164 -4.01 -1.42 19.16
C ALA A 164 -5.48 -1.69 18.75
N LEU A 165 -5.70 -2.17 17.52
CA LEU A 165 -7.03 -2.53 17.03
C LEU A 165 -7.60 -3.72 17.78
N GLN A 166 -6.80 -4.75 18.07
CA GLN A 166 -7.23 -5.89 18.86
C GLN A 166 -7.63 -5.47 20.28
N ALA A 167 -6.86 -4.59 20.93
CA ALA A 167 -7.20 -4.03 22.23
C ALA A 167 -8.51 -3.22 22.20
N ALA A 168 -8.83 -2.58 21.07
CA ALA A 168 -10.07 -1.88 20.82
C ALA A 168 -11.24 -2.79 20.40
N GLY A 169 -11.08 -4.11 20.47
CA GLY A 169 -12.14 -5.09 20.20
C GLY A 169 -12.30 -5.50 18.75
N TRP A 170 -11.37 -5.14 17.85
CA TRP A 170 -11.40 -5.60 16.46
C TRP A 170 -11.03 -7.08 16.36
N MET A 171 -11.72 -7.79 15.48
CA MET A 171 -11.45 -9.20 15.22
C MET A 171 -10.24 -9.33 14.28
N MET A 172 -9.21 -10.02 14.74
CA MET A 172 -8.02 -10.29 13.94
C MET A 172 -8.22 -11.48 13.00
N ARG A 173 -7.72 -11.35 11.78
CA ARG A 173 -7.63 -12.43 10.79
C ARG A 173 -6.21 -12.47 10.26
N GLU A 174 -5.64 -13.66 10.23
CA GLU A 174 -4.29 -13.88 9.75
C GLU A 174 -4.30 -14.45 8.34
N GLY A 175 -3.33 -14.04 7.55
CA GLY A 175 -3.00 -14.58 6.24
C GLY A 175 -1.50 -14.88 6.16
N VAL A 176 -1.07 -15.49 5.05
CA VAL A 176 0.34 -15.81 4.83
C VAL A 176 0.84 -15.03 3.62
N GLN A 177 1.96 -14.32 3.79
CA GLN A 177 2.75 -13.74 2.71
C GLN A 177 4.17 -14.29 2.79
N PHE A 178 4.82 -14.41 1.63
CA PHE A 178 6.20 -14.85 1.55
C PHE A 178 7.10 -13.63 1.37
N HIS A 179 7.98 -13.41 2.34
CA HIS A 179 8.97 -12.35 2.31
C HIS A 179 10.35 -12.96 2.15
N TRP A 180 11.17 -12.35 1.31
CA TRP A 180 12.58 -12.63 1.28
C TRP A 180 13.30 -11.59 2.14
N THR A 181 14.10 -12.04 3.10
CA THR A 181 14.89 -11.17 3.97
C THR A 181 16.34 -11.58 3.91
N GLN A 182 17.24 -10.61 3.88
CA GLN A 182 18.67 -10.85 3.99
C GLN A 182 19.06 -10.89 5.47
N ASP A 183 19.81 -11.92 5.88
CA ASP A 183 20.39 -11.97 7.21
C ASP A 183 21.50 -10.92 7.33
N ALA A 184 21.34 -9.98 8.26
CA ALA A 184 22.32 -8.91 8.48
C ALA A 184 23.66 -9.43 9.01
N GLN A 185 23.66 -10.60 9.69
CA GLN A 185 24.88 -11.23 10.23
C GLN A 185 25.60 -12.10 9.18
N ASP A 186 24.89 -12.55 8.16
CA ASP A 186 25.46 -13.35 7.07
C ASP A 186 24.92 -12.85 5.71
N PRO A 187 25.30 -11.62 5.31
CA PRO A 187 24.78 -11.02 4.08
C PRO A 187 25.23 -11.78 2.84
N MET A 188 24.34 -11.92 1.87
CA MET A 188 24.68 -12.49 0.57
C MET A 188 25.41 -11.44 -0.27
N ALA A 189 26.66 -11.70 -0.60
CA ALA A 189 27.47 -10.76 -1.36
C ALA A 189 27.03 -10.63 -2.82
N ASP A 190 26.50 -11.74 -3.40
CA ASP A 190 26.10 -11.81 -4.79
C ASP A 190 25.04 -12.90 -5.05
N PHE A 191 24.58 -12.96 -6.29
CA PHE A 191 23.63 -13.98 -6.73
C PHE A 191 24.19 -15.41 -6.67
N GLY A 192 25.50 -15.60 -6.83
CA GLY A 192 26.15 -16.90 -6.69
C GLY A 192 26.03 -17.44 -5.26
N THR A 193 26.24 -16.56 -4.27
CA THR A 193 26.05 -16.87 -2.85
C THR A 193 24.59 -17.23 -2.55
N LEU A 194 23.61 -16.50 -3.11
CA LEU A 194 22.21 -16.87 -3.00
C LEU A 194 21.95 -18.26 -3.57
N LEU A 195 22.45 -18.55 -4.77
CA LEU A 195 22.26 -19.86 -5.40
C LEU A 195 22.89 -20.98 -4.58
N ALA A 196 24.06 -20.75 -3.96
CA ALA A 196 24.75 -21.74 -3.14
C ALA A 196 23.92 -22.16 -1.90
N ARG A 197 23.09 -21.26 -1.35
CA ARG A 197 22.19 -21.53 -0.21
C ARG A 197 20.92 -22.29 -0.59
N LEU A 198 20.58 -22.34 -1.87
CA LEU A 198 19.40 -23.05 -2.33
C LEU A 198 19.65 -24.56 -2.45
N GLN A 199 18.59 -25.35 -2.30
CA GLN A 199 18.61 -26.79 -2.61
C GLN A 199 19.06 -27.02 -4.05
N ARG A 200 19.77 -28.13 -4.27
CA ARG A 200 20.39 -28.49 -5.56
C ARG A 200 19.45 -28.36 -6.75
N ASP A 201 18.21 -28.88 -6.59
CA ASP A 201 17.26 -28.90 -7.71
C ASP A 201 16.73 -27.51 -8.05
N LYS A 202 16.45 -26.68 -7.02
CA LYS A 202 16.08 -25.28 -7.23
C LYS A 202 17.21 -24.48 -7.89
N ARG A 203 18.44 -24.65 -7.40
CA ARG A 203 19.62 -24.00 -8.00
C ARG A 203 19.80 -24.39 -9.46
N LYS A 204 19.72 -25.69 -9.79
CA LYS A 204 19.81 -26.17 -11.18
C LYS A 204 18.71 -25.57 -12.05
N LYS A 205 17.47 -25.54 -11.56
CA LYS A 205 16.33 -24.99 -12.30
C LYS A 205 16.55 -23.50 -12.61
N ILE A 206 16.92 -22.69 -11.62
CA ILE A 206 17.19 -21.25 -11.80
C ILE A 206 18.34 -21.03 -12.81
N GLN A 207 19.44 -21.79 -12.68
CA GLN A 207 20.56 -21.69 -13.61
C GLN A 207 20.17 -22.08 -15.05
N GLN A 208 19.32 -23.10 -15.20
CA GLN A 208 18.82 -23.51 -16.51
C GLN A 208 17.89 -22.47 -17.13
N GLU A 209 16.99 -21.88 -16.33
CA GLU A 209 16.08 -20.83 -16.78
C GLU A 209 16.87 -19.59 -17.23
N ARG A 210 17.84 -19.13 -16.43
CA ARG A 210 18.73 -18.01 -16.80
C ARG A 210 19.51 -18.27 -18.09
N ARG A 211 20.03 -19.51 -18.24
CA ARG A 211 20.75 -19.90 -19.48
C ARG A 211 19.84 -19.84 -20.69
N LYS A 212 18.62 -20.40 -20.61
CA LYS A 212 17.63 -20.33 -21.69
C LYS A 212 17.32 -18.91 -22.12
N VAL A 213 17.20 -17.99 -21.17
CA VAL A 213 16.96 -16.57 -21.45
C VAL A 213 18.17 -15.96 -22.15
N ALA A 214 19.39 -16.21 -21.67
CA ALA A 214 20.61 -15.73 -22.30
C ALA A 214 20.83 -16.29 -23.72
N ASP A 215 20.55 -17.60 -23.92
CA ASP A 215 20.66 -18.28 -25.21
C ASP A 215 19.68 -17.72 -26.26
N GLN A 216 18.60 -17.05 -25.84
CA GLN A 216 17.67 -16.32 -26.69
C GLN A 216 18.15 -14.91 -27.03
N GLY A 217 19.35 -14.51 -26.64
CA GLY A 217 19.90 -13.18 -26.87
C GLY A 217 19.23 -12.08 -26.03
N VAL A 218 18.56 -12.45 -24.92
CA VAL A 218 17.94 -11.46 -24.03
C VAL A 218 19.00 -10.80 -23.16
N HIS A 219 19.02 -9.47 -23.16
CA HIS A 219 19.78 -8.68 -22.21
C HIS A 219 18.86 -7.77 -21.38
N PHE A 220 19.33 -7.31 -20.22
CA PHE A 220 18.55 -6.51 -19.29
C PHE A 220 19.23 -5.17 -19.06
N THR A 221 18.41 -4.12 -19.03
CA THR A 221 18.81 -2.80 -18.51
C THR A 221 18.08 -2.54 -17.19
N ALA A 222 18.77 -1.84 -16.28
CA ALA A 222 18.18 -1.36 -15.02
C ALA A 222 18.14 0.16 -15.06
N HIS A 223 17.01 0.71 -14.67
CA HIS A 223 16.76 2.14 -14.59
C HIS A 223 16.26 2.47 -13.20
N GLU A 224 16.83 3.47 -12.55
CA GLU A 224 16.47 3.87 -11.19
C GLU A 224 16.14 5.36 -11.14
N GLY A 225 15.13 5.70 -10.38
CA GLY A 225 14.79 7.09 -10.11
C GLY A 225 14.48 7.88 -11.38
N ALA A 226 15.19 8.99 -11.57
CA ALA A 226 15.02 9.88 -12.72
C ALA A 226 15.51 9.29 -14.05
N ASP A 227 16.28 8.19 -14.02
CA ASP A 227 16.74 7.50 -15.21
C ASP A 227 15.65 6.65 -15.88
N ILE A 228 14.51 6.46 -15.19
CA ILE A 228 13.31 5.87 -15.79
C ILE A 228 12.64 6.95 -16.64
N GLY A 229 12.94 6.98 -17.94
CA GLY A 229 12.39 7.96 -18.88
C GLY A 229 10.93 7.67 -19.24
N GLN A 230 10.33 8.63 -19.99
CA GLN A 230 8.93 8.49 -20.41
C GLN A 230 8.71 7.23 -21.27
N ARG A 231 9.68 6.87 -22.12
CA ARG A 231 9.60 5.68 -22.98
C ARG A 231 9.53 4.39 -22.16
N GLU A 232 10.31 4.28 -21.09
CA GLU A 232 10.32 3.14 -20.18
C GLU A 232 8.99 3.05 -19.43
N TRP A 233 8.46 4.17 -18.94
CA TRP A 233 7.14 4.23 -18.30
C TRP A 233 6.00 3.85 -19.24
N ASP A 234 6.04 4.29 -20.51
CA ASP A 234 5.03 3.94 -21.51
C ASP A 234 5.07 2.43 -21.82
N PHE A 235 6.26 1.88 -21.95
CA PHE A 235 6.45 0.46 -22.18
C PHE A 235 6.00 -0.37 -20.98
N PHE A 236 6.35 0.06 -19.76
CA PHE A 236 5.86 -0.59 -18.53
C PHE A 236 4.33 -0.60 -18.49
N HIS A 237 3.67 0.52 -18.70
CA HIS A 237 2.21 0.58 -18.68
C HIS A 237 1.56 -0.29 -19.78
N HIS A 238 2.19 -0.38 -20.94
CA HIS A 238 1.75 -1.31 -21.99
C HIS A 238 1.82 -2.77 -21.50
N CYS A 239 2.94 -3.21 -20.96
CA CYS A 239 3.09 -4.56 -20.42
C CYS A 239 2.15 -4.84 -19.23
N TYR A 240 1.98 -3.86 -18.34
CA TYR A 240 1.03 -3.92 -17.24
C TYR A 240 -0.40 -4.16 -17.75
N THR A 241 -0.82 -3.42 -18.77
CA THR A 241 -2.14 -3.58 -19.39
C THR A 241 -2.31 -4.97 -20.02
N LEU A 242 -1.31 -5.45 -20.76
CA LEU A 242 -1.34 -6.80 -21.36
C LEU A 242 -1.45 -7.89 -20.30
N THR A 243 -0.78 -7.75 -19.17
CA THR A 243 -0.86 -8.71 -18.06
C THR A 243 -2.30 -8.81 -17.53
N TYR A 244 -2.97 -7.68 -17.31
CA TYR A 244 -4.36 -7.70 -16.86
C TYR A 244 -5.29 -8.30 -17.91
N GLN A 245 -5.10 -7.97 -19.18
CA GLN A 245 -5.90 -8.54 -20.28
C GLN A 245 -5.74 -10.07 -20.39
N ALA A 246 -4.50 -10.57 -20.22
CA ALA A 246 -4.23 -12.02 -20.21
C ALA A 246 -4.95 -12.75 -19.06
N HIS A 247 -5.23 -12.04 -17.95
CA HIS A 247 -5.99 -12.56 -16.81
C HIS A 247 -7.48 -12.19 -16.85
N HIS A 248 -8.02 -11.74 -17.99
CA HIS A 248 -9.41 -11.32 -18.16
C HIS A 248 -9.85 -10.26 -17.15
N SER A 249 -8.96 -9.34 -16.81
CA SER A 249 -9.15 -8.27 -15.83
C SER A 249 -8.82 -6.90 -16.43
N THR A 250 -9.14 -5.84 -15.71
CA THR A 250 -8.84 -4.45 -16.08
C THR A 250 -7.74 -3.89 -15.18
N PRO A 251 -6.79 -3.11 -15.73
CA PRO A 251 -5.79 -2.41 -14.94
C PRO A 251 -6.42 -1.53 -13.86
N TYR A 252 -5.94 -1.60 -12.64
CA TYR A 252 -6.36 -0.72 -11.56
C TYR A 252 -5.69 0.66 -11.64
N LEU A 253 -4.42 0.70 -12.01
CA LEU A 253 -3.62 1.92 -12.07
C LEU A 253 -3.62 2.47 -13.50
N THR A 254 -3.90 3.76 -13.63
CA THR A 254 -3.92 4.46 -14.92
C THR A 254 -2.50 4.84 -15.36
N ARG A 255 -2.32 5.19 -16.64
CA ARG A 255 -1.04 5.72 -17.12
C ARG A 255 -0.65 7.03 -16.40
N ASP A 256 -1.65 7.86 -16.03
CA ASP A 256 -1.43 9.11 -15.30
C ASP A 256 -0.87 8.86 -13.88
N PHE A 257 -1.30 7.77 -13.22
CA PHE A 257 -0.70 7.37 -11.95
C PHE A 257 0.82 7.22 -12.06
N PHE A 258 1.31 6.49 -13.07
CA PHE A 258 2.74 6.29 -13.29
C PHE A 258 3.47 7.59 -13.67
N THR A 259 2.82 8.48 -14.44
CA THR A 259 3.36 9.83 -14.72
C THR A 259 3.58 10.62 -13.43
N ARG A 260 2.62 10.58 -12.51
CA ARG A 260 2.73 11.25 -11.21
C ARG A 260 3.83 10.62 -10.36
N MET A 261 3.94 9.31 -10.32
CA MET A 261 5.01 8.62 -9.59
C MET A 261 6.41 9.00 -10.12
N ALA A 262 6.58 9.06 -11.43
CA ALA A 262 7.82 9.51 -12.05
C ALA A 262 8.23 10.93 -11.64
N SER A 263 7.26 11.82 -11.40
CA SER A 263 7.51 13.22 -11.07
C SER A 263 7.59 13.50 -9.57
N THR A 264 6.79 12.82 -8.73
CA THR A 264 6.66 13.15 -7.31
C THR A 264 7.42 12.21 -6.37
N LEU A 265 7.66 10.97 -6.80
CA LEU A 265 8.39 9.94 -6.05
C LEU A 265 9.43 9.20 -6.92
N PRO A 266 10.28 9.90 -7.69
CA PRO A 266 11.18 9.23 -8.63
C PRO A 266 12.13 8.26 -7.94
N THR A 267 12.72 8.62 -6.80
CA THR A 267 13.72 7.82 -6.07
C THR A 267 13.19 6.49 -5.50
N HIS A 268 11.88 6.28 -5.56
CA HIS A 268 11.23 5.09 -4.99
C HIS A 268 10.99 3.98 -6.03
N TRP A 269 11.58 4.09 -7.22
CA TRP A 269 11.32 3.15 -8.32
C TRP A 269 12.61 2.61 -8.93
N LEU A 270 12.64 1.29 -9.13
CA LEU A 270 13.63 0.56 -9.88
C LEU A 270 12.91 -0.25 -10.96
N MET A 271 13.30 -0.05 -12.22
CA MET A 271 12.72 -0.74 -13.37
C MET A 271 13.76 -1.57 -14.09
N PHE A 272 13.44 -2.83 -14.34
CA PHE A 272 14.21 -3.67 -15.26
C PHE A 272 13.46 -3.80 -16.58
N VAL A 273 14.19 -3.66 -17.68
CA VAL A 273 13.66 -3.87 -19.03
C VAL A 273 14.49 -4.96 -19.72
N ALA A 274 13.80 -5.99 -20.24
CA ALA A 274 14.40 -7.04 -21.05
C ALA A 274 14.32 -6.67 -22.52
N HIS A 275 15.40 -6.89 -23.25
CA HIS A 275 15.53 -6.58 -24.68
C HIS A 275 15.97 -7.81 -25.48
N VAL A 276 15.46 -7.90 -26.72
CA VAL A 276 15.94 -8.81 -27.76
C VAL A 276 16.23 -7.96 -29.00
N ASN A 277 17.46 -8.00 -29.51
CA ASN A 277 17.90 -7.15 -30.64
C ASN A 277 17.51 -5.67 -30.44
N ASP A 278 17.84 -5.13 -29.25
CA ASP A 278 17.52 -3.76 -28.81
C ASP A 278 16.02 -3.39 -28.74
N THR A 279 15.15 -4.35 -28.98
CA THR A 279 13.70 -4.18 -28.84
C THR A 279 13.27 -4.59 -27.44
N PRO A 280 12.57 -3.73 -26.66
CA PRO A 280 12.07 -4.09 -25.35
C PRO A 280 10.93 -5.12 -25.48
N VAL A 281 11.01 -6.22 -24.72
CA VAL A 281 10.08 -7.35 -24.79
C VAL A 281 9.38 -7.66 -23.47
N ALA A 282 9.96 -7.26 -22.34
CA ALA A 282 9.35 -7.40 -21.03
C ALA A 282 9.89 -6.37 -20.04
N THR A 283 9.17 -6.10 -18.97
CA THR A 283 9.60 -5.19 -17.92
C THR A 283 9.07 -5.61 -16.56
N SER A 284 9.78 -5.17 -15.50
CA SER A 284 9.38 -5.31 -14.10
C SER A 284 9.64 -3.99 -13.38
N LEU A 285 8.68 -3.55 -12.57
CA LEU A 285 8.81 -2.37 -11.73
C LEU A 285 8.82 -2.80 -10.26
N ILE A 286 9.78 -2.26 -9.52
CA ILE A 286 9.99 -2.55 -8.10
C ILE A 286 9.91 -1.22 -7.35
N ALA A 287 9.09 -1.17 -6.31
CA ALA A 287 9.14 -0.06 -5.37
C ALA A 287 10.29 -0.29 -4.38
N ILE A 288 11.07 0.73 -4.15
CA ILE A 288 12.19 0.73 -3.20
C ILE A 288 11.98 1.83 -2.16
N ASP A 289 12.55 1.64 -0.98
CA ASP A 289 12.63 2.66 0.06
C ASP A 289 14.11 3.06 0.16
N PRO A 290 14.48 4.27 -0.33
CA PRO A 290 15.88 4.70 -0.45
C PRO A 290 16.54 5.06 0.88
#